data_1670066979474485f2f072b63dc93442
#
_entry.id   1670066979474485f2f072b63dc93442
#
_cell.length_a   1.000
_cell.length_b   1.000
_cell.length_c   1.000
_cell.angle_alpha   90.00
_cell.angle_beta   90.00
_cell.angle_gamma   90.00
#
_symmetry.space_group_name_H-M   'P 1'
#
loop_
_entity.id
_entity.type
_entity.pdbx_description
1 polymer ?
#
loop_
_entity_poly.entity_id
_entity_poly.type
_entity_poly.pdbx_seq_one_letter_code
_entity_poly.pdbx_strand_id
1 'polypeptide(L)'
;ELFILHTCPFSWKVRGLLEHLDIEYDEVQVNAIRTKKELAFTNGWNKVPVWREKNGEVLVDSTPMMKEIDSRYNDGKLWQSEDEQRRDKWMEWVDEHLKRATIPILYGGLFSALKTTVRVSKLEKFGFFSKRLYAWAGFPIMWGIIARRRVKKDGRKPKQLWHDLLDEWCDEIGEAEFFGGGAPNLVDFAAFGYIRSISPFSQFSQLQEHERGMTWYKRVKATLKA
;
A
#
# COMPACT_ATOMS: atom_id res chain seq x y z
N GLU A 1 10.17 -9.65 -12.76
CA GLU A 1 10.35 -8.22 -12.50
C GLU A 1 9.08 -7.63 -11.88
N LEU A 2 9.26 -6.77 -10.88
CA LEU A 2 8.15 -6.03 -10.27
C LEU A 2 8.32 -4.53 -10.53
N PHE A 3 7.43 -3.96 -11.33
CA PHE A 3 7.39 -2.52 -11.64
C PHE A 3 6.62 -1.78 -10.55
N ILE A 4 7.26 -0.82 -9.88
CA ILE A 4 6.75 -0.15 -8.69
C ILE A 4 6.94 1.36 -8.68
N LEU A 5 6.23 1.99 -7.73
CA LEU A 5 6.61 3.24 -7.09
C LEU A 5 6.85 2.95 -5.61
N HIS A 6 7.92 3.47 -5.03
CA HIS A 6 8.26 3.25 -3.61
C HIS A 6 7.24 3.82 -2.64
N THR A 7 6.48 4.83 -3.07
CA THR A 7 5.44 5.45 -2.25
C THR A 7 4.04 4.87 -2.50
N CYS A 8 3.92 3.88 -3.40
CA CYS A 8 2.63 3.28 -3.75
C CYS A 8 2.23 2.18 -2.75
N PRO A 9 1.10 2.32 -2.04
CA PRO A 9 0.65 1.29 -1.11
C PRO A 9 0.33 -0.05 -1.80
N PHE A 10 -0.18 0.00 -3.02
CA PHE A 10 -0.46 -1.20 -3.81
C PHE A 10 0.81 -1.98 -4.16
N SER A 11 1.94 -1.28 -4.40
CA SER A 11 3.25 -1.94 -4.58
C SER A 11 3.70 -2.61 -3.29
N TRP A 12 3.46 -1.99 -2.13
CA TRP A 12 3.84 -2.56 -0.84
C TRP A 12 3.00 -3.78 -0.43
N LYS A 13 1.74 -3.87 -0.88
CA LYS A 13 0.93 -5.11 -0.73
C LYS A 13 1.63 -6.30 -1.36
N VAL A 14 2.03 -6.16 -2.63
CA VAL A 14 2.68 -7.23 -3.39
C VAL A 14 4.09 -7.51 -2.87
N ARG A 15 4.86 -6.47 -2.57
CA ARG A 15 6.21 -6.64 -1.99
C ARG A 15 6.17 -7.42 -0.67
N GLY A 16 5.26 -7.07 0.23
CA GLY A 16 5.11 -7.78 1.50
C GLY A 16 4.82 -9.27 1.31
N LEU A 17 3.99 -9.63 0.33
CA LEU A 17 3.73 -11.02 -0.03
C LEU A 17 4.97 -11.72 -0.58
N LEU A 18 5.68 -11.09 -1.54
CA LEU A 18 6.89 -11.66 -2.15
C LEU A 18 8.00 -11.86 -1.10
N GLU A 19 8.22 -10.88 -0.24
CA GLU A 19 9.17 -10.94 0.88
C GLU A 19 8.80 -12.06 1.87
N HIS A 20 7.50 -12.25 2.15
CA HIS A 20 7.04 -13.35 3.01
C HIS A 20 7.28 -14.74 2.39
N LEU A 21 6.99 -14.89 1.11
CA LEU A 21 7.15 -16.15 0.38
C LEU A 21 8.60 -16.44 -0.05
N ASP A 22 9.54 -15.51 0.25
CA ASP A 22 10.94 -15.64 -0.16
C ASP A 22 11.12 -15.73 -1.69
N ILE A 23 10.30 -14.97 -2.41
CA ILE A 23 10.34 -14.93 -3.88
C ILE A 23 11.29 -13.83 -4.32
N GLU A 24 12.38 -14.21 -4.98
CA GLU A 24 13.33 -13.26 -5.58
C GLU A 24 12.73 -12.57 -6.79
N TYR A 25 12.94 -11.27 -6.90
CA TYR A 25 12.50 -10.47 -8.04
C TYR A 25 13.39 -9.27 -8.29
N ASP A 26 13.46 -8.87 -9.55
CA ASP A 26 14.09 -7.61 -9.94
C ASP A 26 13.10 -6.46 -9.77
N GLU A 27 13.47 -5.46 -8.95
CA GLU A 27 12.67 -4.27 -8.75
C GLU A 27 12.91 -3.24 -9.84
N VAL A 28 11.87 -2.86 -10.56
CA VAL A 28 11.91 -1.83 -11.60
C VAL A 28 11.13 -0.61 -11.15
N GLN A 29 11.84 0.44 -10.74
CA GLN A 29 11.21 1.69 -10.35
C GLN A 29 10.73 2.48 -11.55
N VAL A 30 9.42 2.74 -11.61
CA VAL A 30 8.72 3.49 -12.66
C VAL A 30 8.72 4.98 -12.36
N ASN A 31 8.79 5.82 -13.38
CA ASN A 31 8.58 7.25 -13.21
C ASN A 31 7.08 7.57 -13.14
N ALA A 32 6.62 8.14 -12.01
CA ALA A 32 5.21 8.40 -11.74
C ALA A 32 4.49 9.28 -12.80
N ILE A 33 5.24 10.13 -13.53
CA ILE A 33 4.69 10.99 -14.59
C ILE A 33 4.74 10.31 -15.97
N ARG A 34 5.51 9.24 -16.10
CA ARG A 34 5.72 8.51 -17.37
C ARG A 34 5.19 7.09 -17.35
N THR A 35 4.35 6.72 -16.38
CA THR A 35 3.82 5.36 -16.23
C THR A 35 3.25 4.80 -17.52
N LYS A 36 2.45 5.60 -18.25
CA LYS A 36 1.87 5.19 -19.54
C LYS A 36 2.94 4.77 -20.58
N LYS A 37 4.10 5.44 -20.59
CA LYS A 37 5.20 5.12 -21.50
C LYS A 37 6.00 3.91 -21.00
N GLU A 38 6.33 3.89 -19.71
CA GLU A 38 7.18 2.86 -19.12
C GLU A 38 6.45 1.52 -18.96
N LEU A 39 5.12 1.55 -18.86
CA LEU A 39 4.25 0.37 -18.81
C LEU A 39 3.51 0.09 -20.11
N ALA A 40 3.99 0.59 -21.25
CA ALA A 40 3.33 0.42 -22.56
C ALA A 40 3.15 -1.06 -22.96
N PHE A 41 4.01 -1.96 -22.47
CA PHE A 41 3.94 -3.40 -22.71
C PHE A 41 2.72 -4.09 -22.05
N THR A 42 1.99 -3.39 -21.18
CA THR A 42 0.81 -3.91 -20.46
C THR A 42 -0.50 -3.76 -21.23
N ASN A 43 -0.47 -3.43 -22.50
CA ASN A 43 -1.66 -3.27 -23.35
C ASN A 43 -2.70 -2.26 -22.79
N GLY A 44 -2.21 -1.13 -22.28
CA GLY A 44 -3.06 -0.01 -21.84
C GLY A 44 -3.21 0.14 -20.33
N TRP A 45 -2.74 -0.81 -19.51
CA TRP A 45 -2.64 -0.59 -18.07
C TRP A 45 -1.50 0.38 -17.75
N ASN A 46 -1.77 1.39 -16.94
CA ASN A 46 -0.81 2.47 -16.67
C ASN A 46 -0.60 2.74 -15.16
N LYS A 47 -0.92 1.77 -14.33
CA LYS A 47 -0.79 1.85 -12.87
C LYS A 47 0.21 0.81 -12.38
N VAL A 48 0.81 1.07 -11.21
CA VAL A 48 1.67 0.12 -10.51
C VAL A 48 0.89 -0.48 -9.31
N PRO A 49 1.28 -1.69 -8.86
CA PRO A 49 2.33 -2.55 -9.37
C PRO A 49 1.99 -3.24 -10.68
N VAL A 50 3.03 -3.69 -11.40
CA VAL A 50 2.92 -4.63 -12.50
C VAL A 50 3.96 -5.72 -12.26
N TRP A 51 3.55 -6.97 -12.32
CA TRP A 51 4.43 -8.13 -12.27
C TRP A 51 4.63 -8.67 -13.68
N ARG A 52 5.88 -8.90 -14.07
CA ARG A 52 6.23 -9.51 -15.35
C ARG A 52 7.05 -10.75 -15.10
N GLU A 53 6.53 -11.88 -15.52
CA GLU A 53 7.19 -13.18 -15.48
C GLU A 53 8.34 -13.29 -16.50
N LYS A 54 9.22 -14.27 -16.31
CA LYS A 54 10.33 -14.55 -17.24
C LYS A 54 9.85 -14.98 -18.62
N ASN A 55 8.67 -15.60 -18.72
CA ASN A 55 8.04 -15.99 -19.98
C ASN A 55 7.34 -14.82 -20.69
N GLY A 56 7.35 -13.61 -20.12
CA GLY A 56 6.71 -12.42 -20.65
C GLY A 56 5.25 -12.22 -20.22
N GLU A 57 4.65 -13.13 -19.48
CA GLU A 57 3.31 -12.96 -18.91
C GLU A 57 3.28 -11.77 -17.95
N VAL A 58 2.18 -11.01 -17.98
CA VAL A 58 2.03 -9.79 -17.19
C VAL A 58 0.81 -9.89 -16.30
N LEU A 59 1.00 -9.69 -14.99
CA LEU A 59 -0.09 -9.53 -14.02
C LEU A 59 -0.22 -8.06 -13.64
N VAL A 60 -1.45 -7.60 -13.59
CA VAL A 60 -1.82 -6.22 -13.22
C VAL A 60 -2.90 -6.24 -12.14
N ASP A 61 -3.06 -5.09 -11.44
CA ASP A 61 -3.91 -4.95 -10.27
C ASP A 61 -3.43 -5.76 -9.06
N SER A 62 -3.20 -5.06 -7.95
CA SER A 62 -2.49 -5.63 -6.79
C SER A 62 -3.23 -6.79 -6.13
N THR A 63 -4.55 -6.74 -5.98
CA THR A 63 -5.29 -7.80 -5.27
C THR A 63 -5.43 -9.09 -6.11
N PRO A 64 -5.84 -9.05 -7.40
CA PRO A 64 -5.74 -10.23 -8.27
C PRO A 64 -4.31 -10.76 -8.41
N MET A 65 -3.32 -9.87 -8.52
CA MET A 65 -1.89 -10.24 -8.59
C MET A 65 -1.44 -11.00 -7.36
N MET A 66 -1.81 -10.56 -6.15
CA MET A 66 -1.46 -11.28 -4.92
C MET A 66 -2.07 -12.68 -4.88
N LYS A 67 -3.33 -12.83 -5.30
CA LYS A 67 -4.00 -14.14 -5.38
C LYS A 67 -3.30 -15.07 -6.36
N GLU A 68 -2.93 -14.55 -7.53
CA GLU A 68 -2.24 -15.33 -8.55
C GLU A 68 -0.83 -15.76 -8.11
N ILE A 69 -0.08 -14.85 -7.47
CA ILE A 69 1.25 -15.17 -6.90
C ILE A 69 1.11 -16.25 -5.81
N ASP A 70 0.16 -16.10 -4.88
CA ASP A 70 -0.08 -17.11 -3.85
C ASP A 70 -0.45 -18.47 -4.47
N SER A 71 -1.32 -18.47 -5.49
CA SER A 71 -1.70 -19.71 -6.19
C SER A 71 -0.50 -20.40 -6.85
N ARG A 72 0.36 -19.65 -7.53
CA ARG A 72 1.50 -20.21 -8.29
C ARG A 72 2.66 -20.65 -7.42
N TYR A 73 2.94 -19.92 -6.36
CA TYR A 73 4.17 -20.11 -5.57
C TYR A 73 3.92 -20.68 -4.17
N ASN A 74 2.65 -20.80 -3.74
CA ASN A 74 2.29 -21.25 -2.40
C ASN A 74 1.01 -22.10 -2.37
N ASP A 75 0.58 -22.65 -3.50
CA ASP A 75 -0.64 -23.46 -3.65
C ASP A 75 -1.92 -22.78 -3.14
N GLY A 76 -1.96 -21.44 -3.14
CA GLY A 76 -3.11 -20.64 -2.72
C GLY A 76 -3.36 -20.63 -1.20
N LYS A 77 -2.42 -21.10 -0.39
CA LYS A 77 -2.60 -21.29 1.06
C LYS A 77 -2.92 -20.00 1.83
N LEU A 78 -2.40 -18.85 1.37
CA LEU A 78 -2.66 -17.56 2.02
C LEU A 78 -4.01 -16.96 1.65
N TRP A 79 -4.64 -17.45 0.55
CA TRP A 79 -5.99 -17.04 0.18
C TRP A 79 -7.06 -17.97 0.75
N GLN A 80 -6.72 -19.21 1.11
CA GLN A 80 -7.66 -20.14 1.75
C GLN A 80 -8.16 -19.59 3.08
N SER A 81 -9.44 -19.83 3.37
CA SER A 81 -10.08 -19.40 4.61
C SER A 81 -11.26 -20.31 4.90
N GLU A 82 -11.49 -20.65 6.16
CA GLU A 82 -12.72 -21.33 6.61
C GLU A 82 -13.95 -20.42 6.46
N ASP A 83 -13.76 -19.10 6.60
CA ASP A 83 -14.79 -18.09 6.38
C ASP A 83 -14.42 -17.19 5.18
N GLU A 84 -14.81 -17.63 3.99
CA GLU A 84 -14.56 -16.89 2.75
C GLU A 84 -15.30 -15.55 2.70
N GLN A 85 -16.51 -15.47 3.29
CA GLN A 85 -17.30 -14.24 3.29
C GLN A 85 -16.61 -13.15 4.15
N ARG A 86 -16.10 -13.55 5.32
CA ARG A 86 -15.32 -12.68 6.19
C ARG A 86 -14.05 -12.20 5.47
N ARG A 87 -13.30 -13.12 4.86
CA ARG A 87 -12.09 -12.81 4.10
C ARG A 87 -12.34 -11.79 2.99
N ASP A 88 -13.35 -12.03 2.16
CA ASP A 88 -13.66 -11.18 1.00
C ASP A 88 -14.16 -9.80 1.45
N LYS A 89 -15.03 -9.74 2.46
CA LYS A 89 -15.50 -8.51 3.09
C LYS A 89 -14.32 -7.67 3.60
N TRP A 90 -13.38 -8.29 4.29
CA TRP A 90 -12.26 -7.55 4.87
C TRP A 90 -11.17 -7.19 3.85
N MET A 91 -11.00 -7.96 2.79
CA MET A 91 -10.16 -7.55 1.67
C MET A 91 -10.72 -6.28 1.00
N GLU A 92 -12.03 -6.22 0.79
CA GLU A 92 -12.70 -5.03 0.27
C GLU A 92 -12.59 -3.86 1.25
N TRP A 93 -12.84 -4.11 2.54
CA TRP A 93 -12.70 -3.10 3.59
C TRP A 93 -11.31 -2.47 3.61
N VAL A 94 -10.25 -3.27 3.57
CA VAL A 94 -8.86 -2.81 3.49
C VAL A 94 -8.65 -1.92 2.25
N ASP A 95 -9.08 -2.41 1.08
CA ASP A 95 -8.91 -1.69 -0.18
C ASP A 95 -9.77 -0.42 -0.29
N GLU A 96 -10.86 -0.32 0.46
CA GLU A 96 -11.66 0.90 0.50
C GLU A 96 -11.21 1.88 1.58
N HIS A 97 -11.10 1.44 2.84
CA HIS A 97 -10.93 2.33 3.98
C HIS A 97 -9.47 2.77 4.16
N LEU A 98 -8.51 1.84 4.20
CA LEU A 98 -7.09 2.19 4.36
C LEU A 98 -6.57 2.97 3.16
N LYS A 99 -7.00 2.63 1.94
CA LYS A 99 -6.72 3.41 0.73
C LYS A 99 -7.21 4.86 0.84
N ARG A 100 -8.44 5.05 1.32
CA ARG A 100 -9.00 6.40 1.45
C ARG A 100 -8.29 7.22 2.52
N ALA A 101 -7.82 6.60 3.59
CA ALA A 101 -7.13 7.25 4.70
C ALA A 101 -5.67 7.64 4.38
N THR A 102 -5.01 6.95 3.45
CA THR A 102 -3.58 7.17 3.13
C THR A 102 -3.28 8.59 2.64
N ILE A 103 -4.09 9.15 1.74
CA ILE A 103 -3.86 10.52 1.23
C ILE A 103 -4.11 11.58 2.31
N PRO A 104 -5.20 11.53 3.10
CA PRO A 104 -5.41 12.44 4.21
C PRO A 104 -4.26 12.51 5.21
N ILE A 105 -3.70 11.38 5.64
CA ILE A 105 -2.60 11.40 6.62
C ILE A 105 -1.34 12.06 6.04
N LEU A 106 -1.03 11.81 4.78
CA LEU A 106 0.16 12.32 4.12
C LEU A 106 0.04 13.78 3.69
N TYR A 107 -1.15 14.20 3.22
CA TYR A 107 -1.36 15.50 2.57
C TYR A 107 -2.46 16.36 3.22
N GLY A 108 -3.09 15.94 4.31
CA GLY A 108 -4.23 16.66 4.91
C GLY A 108 -3.88 18.01 5.52
N GLY A 109 -2.65 18.20 5.99
CA GLY A 109 -2.14 19.47 6.49
C GLY A 109 -1.14 20.12 5.54
N LEU A 110 -1.04 21.45 5.52
CA LEU A 110 -0.10 22.17 4.65
C LEU A 110 1.36 21.73 4.87
N PHE A 111 1.81 21.74 6.12
CA PHE A 111 3.19 21.35 6.46
C PHE A 111 3.44 19.85 6.21
N SER A 112 2.45 19.00 6.50
CA SER A 112 2.51 17.57 6.18
C SER A 112 2.68 17.36 4.69
N ALA A 113 1.87 18.03 3.87
CA ALA A 113 1.92 17.93 2.42
C ALA A 113 3.24 18.40 1.83
N LEU A 114 3.81 19.50 2.34
CA LEU A 114 5.14 19.99 1.92
C LEU A 114 6.22 18.95 2.24
N LYS A 115 6.28 18.45 3.47
CA LYS A 115 7.24 17.42 3.88
C LYS A 115 7.08 16.14 3.04
N THR A 116 5.83 15.71 2.81
CA THR A 116 5.52 14.55 1.97
C THR A 116 6.02 14.76 0.54
N THR A 117 5.72 15.89 -0.08
CA THR A 117 6.14 16.20 -1.46
C THR A 117 7.66 16.16 -1.60
N VAL A 118 8.40 16.78 -0.65
CA VAL A 118 9.86 16.71 -0.63
C VAL A 118 10.35 15.28 -0.47
N ARG A 119 9.74 14.50 0.41
CA ARG A 119 10.13 13.10 0.64
C ARG A 119 9.85 12.23 -0.59
N VAL A 120 8.68 12.33 -1.21
CA VAL A 120 8.33 11.64 -2.47
C VAL A 120 9.33 11.98 -3.56
N SER A 121 9.70 13.26 -3.71
CA SER A 121 10.68 13.69 -4.72
C SER A 121 12.08 13.10 -4.54
N LYS A 122 12.40 12.59 -3.35
CA LYS A 122 13.67 11.91 -3.05
C LYS A 122 13.58 10.39 -3.18
N LEU A 123 12.40 9.83 -2.94
CA LEU A 123 12.16 8.38 -2.99
C LEU A 123 11.88 7.90 -4.40
N GLU A 124 11.15 8.71 -5.19
CA GLU A 124 10.73 8.31 -6.52
C GLU A 124 11.75 8.69 -7.61
N LYS A 125 11.79 7.87 -8.67
CA LYS A 125 12.64 8.08 -9.85
C LYS A 125 12.09 9.23 -10.70
N PHE A 126 12.36 10.45 -10.27
CA PHE A 126 12.06 11.63 -11.07
C PHE A 126 13.30 12.11 -11.83
N GLY A 127 13.19 12.31 -13.14
CA GLY A 127 14.13 13.13 -13.89
C GLY A 127 14.00 14.62 -13.47
N PHE A 128 14.97 15.45 -13.85
CA PHE A 128 15.01 16.86 -13.47
C PHE A 128 13.72 17.63 -13.73
N PHE A 129 13.13 17.47 -14.92
CA PHE A 129 11.84 18.09 -15.28
C PHE A 129 10.65 17.50 -14.52
N SER A 130 10.60 16.19 -14.37
CA SER A 130 9.53 15.50 -13.65
C SER A 130 9.47 15.89 -12.18
N LYS A 131 10.64 16.09 -11.55
CA LYS A 131 10.75 16.55 -10.16
C LYS A 131 10.18 17.96 -9.98
N ARG A 132 10.47 18.86 -10.89
CA ARG A 132 9.92 20.21 -10.89
C ARG A 132 8.42 20.22 -11.14
N LEU A 133 7.96 19.48 -12.15
CA LEU A 133 6.53 19.35 -12.46
C LEU A 133 5.75 18.78 -11.26
N TYR A 134 6.28 17.76 -10.61
CA TYR A 134 5.67 17.19 -9.40
C TYR A 134 5.59 18.19 -8.26
N ALA A 135 6.65 18.95 -8.00
CA ALA A 135 6.66 19.98 -6.96
C ALA A 135 5.65 21.11 -7.26
N TRP A 136 5.55 21.56 -8.50
CA TRP A 136 4.70 22.68 -8.91
C TRP A 136 3.22 22.31 -9.06
N ALA A 137 2.91 21.17 -9.67
CA ALA A 137 1.54 20.75 -9.96
C ALA A 137 1.04 19.69 -8.97
N GLY A 138 1.87 18.73 -8.60
CA GLY A 138 1.50 17.63 -7.71
C GLY A 138 1.11 18.08 -6.31
N PHE A 139 1.89 18.98 -5.71
CA PHE A 139 1.60 19.50 -4.36
C PHE A 139 0.24 20.23 -4.28
N PRO A 140 -0.06 21.23 -5.13
CA PRO A 140 -1.36 21.91 -5.07
C PRO A 140 -2.55 20.96 -5.32
N ILE A 141 -2.40 20.02 -6.24
CA ILE A 141 -3.47 19.05 -6.56
C ILE A 141 -3.67 18.10 -5.38
N MET A 142 -2.60 17.50 -4.85
CA MET A 142 -2.70 16.52 -3.77
C MET A 142 -3.22 17.15 -2.48
N TRP A 143 -2.67 18.29 -2.06
CA TRP A 143 -3.09 18.99 -0.85
C TRP A 143 -4.39 19.78 -1.06
N GLY A 144 -4.40 20.66 -2.06
CA GLY A 144 -5.47 21.66 -2.23
C GLY A 144 -6.80 21.06 -2.69
N ILE A 145 -6.76 20.00 -3.47
CA ILE A 145 -7.97 19.39 -4.05
C ILE A 145 -8.25 18.03 -3.40
N ILE A 146 -7.35 17.06 -3.55
CA ILE A 146 -7.66 15.66 -3.22
C ILE A 146 -7.74 15.44 -1.71
N ALA A 147 -6.70 15.83 -0.97
CA ALA A 147 -6.65 15.60 0.47
C ALA A 147 -7.74 16.39 1.20
N ARG A 148 -7.91 17.68 0.88
CA ARG A 148 -8.96 18.52 1.50
C ARG A 148 -10.38 18.00 1.26
N ARG A 149 -10.68 17.52 0.04
CA ARG A 149 -11.98 16.90 -0.26
C ARG A 149 -12.20 15.65 0.59
N ARG A 150 -11.18 14.79 0.74
CA ARG A 150 -11.29 13.56 1.53
C ARG A 150 -11.43 13.86 3.02
N VAL A 151 -10.63 14.76 3.58
CA VAL A 151 -10.75 15.20 4.98
C VAL A 151 -12.14 15.82 5.25
N LYS A 152 -12.60 16.69 4.35
CA LYS A 152 -13.94 17.30 4.49
C LYS A 152 -15.07 16.27 4.40
N LYS A 153 -14.94 15.27 3.53
CA LYS A 153 -15.95 14.23 3.34
C LYS A 153 -16.03 13.30 4.55
N ASP A 154 -14.89 12.95 5.16
CA ASP A 154 -14.84 12.09 6.34
C ASP A 154 -15.24 12.84 7.63
N GLY A 155 -14.80 14.09 7.77
CA GLY A 155 -15.07 14.95 8.93
C GLY A 155 -14.10 14.76 10.10
N ARG A 156 -13.36 13.68 10.17
CA ARG A 156 -12.36 13.40 11.22
C ARG A 156 -11.00 13.99 10.86
N LYS A 157 -10.18 14.25 11.89
CA LYS A 157 -8.76 14.54 11.67
C LYS A 157 -8.05 13.29 11.11
N PRO A 158 -7.08 13.43 10.20
CA PRO A 158 -6.43 12.28 9.57
C PRO A 158 -5.81 11.27 10.54
N LYS A 159 -5.21 11.72 11.64
CA LYS A 159 -4.71 10.85 12.72
C LYS A 159 -5.85 10.06 13.36
N GLN A 160 -6.95 10.73 13.73
CA GLN A 160 -8.10 10.08 14.35
C GLN A 160 -8.73 9.04 13.41
N LEU A 161 -8.88 9.38 12.13
CA LEU A 161 -9.36 8.43 11.11
C LEU A 161 -8.50 7.15 11.10
N TRP A 162 -7.17 7.28 11.11
CA TRP A 162 -6.30 6.11 11.13
C TRP A 162 -6.39 5.31 12.43
N HIS A 163 -6.51 5.98 13.58
CA HIS A 163 -6.67 5.30 14.87
C HIS A 163 -7.99 4.53 14.92
N ASP A 164 -9.10 5.14 14.50
CA ASP A 164 -10.41 4.46 14.44
C ASP A 164 -10.37 3.23 13.51
N LEU A 165 -9.72 3.34 12.33
CA LEU A 165 -9.56 2.20 11.42
C LEU A 165 -8.65 1.11 11.97
N LEU A 166 -7.61 1.47 12.72
CA LEU A 166 -6.75 0.49 13.39
C LEU A 166 -7.46 -0.18 14.57
N ASP A 167 -8.34 0.54 15.28
CA ASP A 167 -9.20 -0.07 16.29
C ASP A 167 -10.14 -1.08 15.67
N GLU A 168 -10.88 -0.71 14.61
CA GLU A 168 -11.79 -1.59 13.88
C GLU A 168 -11.06 -2.83 13.35
N TRP A 169 -9.86 -2.66 12.79
CA TRP A 169 -8.99 -3.74 12.33
C TRP A 169 -8.57 -4.68 13.46
N CYS A 170 -8.12 -4.14 14.59
CA CYS A 170 -7.68 -4.94 15.73
C CYS A 170 -8.85 -5.63 16.43
N ASP A 171 -10.01 -5.02 16.46
CA ASP A 171 -11.23 -5.62 17.04
C ASP A 171 -11.70 -6.82 16.20
N GLU A 172 -11.57 -6.73 14.87
CA GLU A 172 -11.85 -7.86 13.98
C GLU A 172 -10.86 -9.03 14.14
N ILE A 173 -9.57 -8.74 14.35
CA ILE A 173 -8.56 -9.77 14.65
C ILE A 173 -8.84 -10.44 15.99
N GLY A 174 -9.31 -9.67 16.99
CA GLY A 174 -9.62 -10.17 18.33
C GLY A 174 -8.38 -10.67 19.06
N GLU A 175 -8.45 -11.89 19.60
CA GLU A 175 -7.38 -12.54 20.35
C GLU A 175 -6.30 -13.19 19.46
N ALA A 176 -6.53 -13.27 18.16
CA ALA A 176 -5.59 -13.89 17.24
C ALA A 176 -4.33 -13.01 17.00
N GLU A 177 -3.26 -13.63 16.52
CA GLU A 177 -2.04 -12.89 16.17
C GLU A 177 -2.19 -12.11 14.87
N PHE A 178 -2.97 -12.65 13.91
CA PHE A 178 -3.20 -12.11 12.57
C PHE A 178 -4.67 -12.24 12.19
N PHE A 179 -5.09 -11.55 11.16
CA PHE A 179 -6.41 -11.77 10.56
C PHE A 179 -6.59 -13.21 10.06
N GLY A 180 -5.51 -13.81 9.56
CA GLY A 180 -5.44 -15.23 9.20
C GLY A 180 -5.39 -16.21 10.38
N GLY A 181 -5.46 -15.73 11.63
CA GLY A 181 -5.35 -16.57 12.83
C GLY A 181 -3.93 -16.64 13.37
N GLY A 182 -3.33 -17.83 13.45
CA GLY A 182 -1.96 -18.04 13.93
C GLY A 182 -0.86 -17.69 12.91
N ALA A 183 -1.22 -17.40 11.67
CA ALA A 183 -0.30 -16.98 10.62
C ALA A 183 -0.96 -15.90 9.75
N PRO A 184 -0.20 -14.98 9.12
CA PRO A 184 -0.76 -13.96 8.26
C PRO A 184 -1.31 -14.57 6.97
N ASN A 185 -2.35 -13.94 6.42
CA ASN A 185 -2.92 -14.27 5.13
C ASN A 185 -2.86 -13.07 4.14
N LEU A 186 -3.46 -13.19 2.94
CA LEU A 186 -3.41 -12.10 1.95
C LEU A 186 -4.11 -10.81 2.44
N VAL A 187 -5.08 -10.89 3.33
CA VAL A 187 -5.76 -9.70 3.90
C VAL A 187 -4.80 -8.95 4.82
N ASP A 188 -4.00 -9.69 5.64
CA ASP A 188 -2.94 -9.10 6.46
C ASP A 188 -1.90 -8.37 5.60
N PHE A 189 -1.41 -8.98 4.51
CA PHE A 189 -0.45 -8.33 3.62
C PHE A 189 -1.05 -7.12 2.90
N ALA A 190 -2.33 -7.16 2.55
CA ALA A 190 -3.01 -6.02 1.98
C ALA A 190 -3.06 -4.84 2.97
N ALA A 191 -3.49 -5.07 4.21
CA ALA A 191 -3.52 -4.04 5.25
C ALA A 191 -2.10 -3.54 5.60
N PHE A 192 -1.14 -4.46 5.76
CA PHE A 192 0.27 -4.15 5.99
C PHE A 192 0.84 -3.21 4.93
N GLY A 193 0.55 -3.46 3.64
CA GLY A 193 1.04 -2.65 2.54
C GLY A 193 0.63 -1.18 2.63
N TYR A 194 -0.60 -0.89 3.05
CA TYR A 194 -1.06 0.49 3.28
C TYR A 194 -0.28 1.18 4.39
N ILE A 195 -0.08 0.53 5.52
CA ILE A 195 0.68 1.10 6.65
C ILE A 195 2.16 1.22 6.28
N ARG A 196 2.74 0.20 5.63
CA ARG A 196 4.14 0.18 5.19
C ARG A 196 4.44 1.34 4.24
N SER A 197 3.51 1.71 3.36
CA SER A 197 3.67 2.83 2.42
C SER A 197 3.82 4.19 3.11
N ILE A 198 3.32 4.32 4.36
CA ILE A 198 3.43 5.54 5.16
C ILE A 198 4.76 5.57 5.94
N SER A 199 5.39 4.43 6.17
CA SER A 199 6.58 4.32 7.03
C SER A 199 7.77 5.21 6.63
N PRO A 200 8.00 5.57 5.34
CA PRO A 200 9.08 6.49 4.98
C PRO A 200 8.81 7.96 5.31
N PHE A 201 7.61 8.30 5.77
CA PHE A 201 7.17 9.67 6.03
C PHE A 201 7.10 9.96 7.53
N SER A 202 7.32 11.24 7.89
CA SER A 202 7.26 11.68 9.30
C SER A 202 5.90 11.45 9.96
N GLN A 203 4.84 11.36 9.16
CA GLN A 203 3.48 11.08 9.64
C GLN A 203 3.31 9.66 10.19
N PHE A 204 4.23 8.76 9.89
CA PHE A 204 4.21 7.41 10.45
C PHE A 204 4.24 7.41 11.99
N SER A 205 4.90 8.40 12.60
CA SER A 205 4.89 8.57 14.05
C SER A 205 3.46 8.67 14.64
N GLN A 206 2.50 9.22 13.89
CA GLN A 206 1.11 9.32 14.33
C GLN A 206 0.41 7.95 14.37
N LEU A 207 0.79 7.01 13.48
CA LEU A 207 0.31 5.63 13.52
C LEU A 207 1.00 4.85 14.64
N GLN A 208 2.28 5.16 14.93
CA GLN A 208 3.05 4.51 15.98
C GLN A 208 2.49 4.73 17.39
N GLU A 209 1.68 5.76 17.57
CA GLU A 209 0.97 6.02 18.84
C GLU A 209 -0.19 5.02 19.07
N HIS A 210 -0.59 4.24 18.07
CA HIS A 210 -1.62 3.21 18.19
C HIS A 210 -0.99 1.85 18.50
N GLU A 211 -0.87 1.50 19.77
CA GLU A 211 -0.10 0.34 20.26
C GLU A 211 -0.56 -1.00 19.66
N ARG A 212 -1.88 -1.29 19.68
CA ARG A 212 -2.44 -2.55 19.17
C ARG A 212 -2.14 -2.73 17.68
N GLY A 213 -2.44 -1.73 16.87
CA GLY A 213 -2.19 -1.77 15.43
C GLY A 213 -0.71 -1.88 15.10
N MET A 214 0.17 -1.21 15.87
CA MET A 214 1.61 -1.33 15.67
C MET A 214 2.19 -2.66 16.15
N THR A 215 1.57 -3.29 17.13
CA THR A 215 1.94 -4.66 17.55
C THR A 215 1.65 -5.65 16.43
N TRP A 216 0.43 -5.61 15.86
CA TRP A 216 0.09 -6.42 14.68
C TRP A 216 1.01 -6.12 13.48
N TYR A 217 1.23 -4.84 13.16
CA TYR A 217 2.13 -4.44 12.06
C TYR A 217 3.55 -5.01 12.22
N LYS A 218 4.10 -4.98 13.44
CA LYS A 218 5.42 -5.55 13.74
C LYS A 218 5.44 -7.07 13.62
N ARG A 219 4.36 -7.76 14.01
CA ARG A 219 4.22 -9.21 13.82
C ARG A 219 4.24 -9.57 12.35
N VAL A 220 3.41 -8.91 11.50
CA VAL A 220 3.45 -9.14 10.05
C VAL A 220 4.84 -8.85 9.49
N LYS A 221 5.45 -7.72 9.88
CA LYS A 221 6.82 -7.38 9.43
C LYS A 221 7.85 -8.45 9.82
N ALA A 222 7.71 -9.09 10.96
CA ALA A 222 8.63 -10.13 11.43
C ALA A 222 8.52 -11.43 10.63
N THR A 223 7.44 -11.65 9.88
CA THR A 223 7.28 -12.82 8.99
C THR A 223 7.94 -12.63 7.61
N LEU A 224 8.39 -11.41 7.30
CA LEU A 224 9.04 -11.12 6.01
C LEU A 224 10.47 -11.62 6.05
N LYS A 225 10.89 -12.29 5.01
CA LYS A 225 12.28 -12.69 4.78
C LYS A 225 13.01 -11.54 4.09
N ALA A 226 14.16 -11.16 4.62
CA ALA A 226 14.96 -10.04 4.13
C ALA A 226 15.84 -10.47 2.94
#